data_e75d73b1d6fb2a0517b6db0d3ffc29bf
#
_entry.id   e75d73b1d6fb2a0517b6db0d3ffc29bf
#
_cell.length_a   1.000
_cell.length_b   1.000
_cell.length_c   1.000
_cell.angle_alpha   90.00
_cell.angle_beta   90.00
_cell.angle_gamma   90.00
#
_symmetry.space_group_name_H-M   'P 1'
#
loop_
_entity.id
_entity.type
_entity.pdbx_description
1 polymer ?
#
loop_
_entity_poly.entity_id
_entity_poly.type
_entity_poly.pdbx_seq_one_letter_code
_entity_poly.pdbx_strand_id
1 'polypeptide(L)'
;EKNDGWRLSCQVAVKNDLNITVPDDVFGVKEWECEVVSNDNVATFIKELILKLPEGEKVDFKAGGYVQLEAPEYKIDYKDFDIANEYHEDWDRFKIWDNSAVNNEPVIRAYSMANYPEEKGVLKFNIRIASPPPGSDFPPGLMSSWVFNLKAGDKVKVFGPFGEFFAKETNNEMVFVGGGAGMAPMRAHIFDQLLRINTNRKITFWYGARSLKEMFYVDEFDKLDAENENFSWHVALSDPLPDDNWDGDTGFIHQVLFNNYLKNHPAPEDCEYYLCGPPMMNKAVIDMLVDLGVEKENIALDDFGG
;
A
#
# COMPACT_ATOMS: atom_id res chain seq x y z
N GLU A 1 19.53 16.27 -4.02
CA GLU A 1 20.15 15.20 -3.18
C GLU A 1 21.68 15.35 -3.07
N LYS A 2 22.42 15.36 -4.18
CA LYS A 2 23.89 15.50 -4.13
C LYS A 2 24.36 16.85 -3.60
N ASN A 3 23.60 17.90 -3.84
CA ASN A 3 23.87 19.26 -3.37
C ASN A 3 23.51 19.46 -1.90
N ASP A 4 22.63 18.62 -1.35
CA ASP A 4 22.14 18.68 0.03
C ASP A 4 22.97 17.80 0.99
N GLY A 5 24.05 17.23 0.52
CA GLY A 5 24.95 16.40 1.33
C GLY A 5 24.57 14.91 1.41
N TRP A 6 23.43 14.52 0.85
CA TRP A 6 22.98 13.12 0.86
C TRP A 6 23.88 12.23 -0.03
N ARG A 7 24.13 11.01 0.45
CA ARG A 7 24.90 9.98 -0.27
C ARG A 7 24.27 8.63 -0.07
N LEU A 8 24.29 7.80 -1.09
CA LEU A 8 23.96 6.39 -0.96
C LEU A 8 25.07 5.67 -0.19
N SER A 9 24.75 5.14 0.97
CA SER A 9 25.73 4.49 1.86
C SER A 9 26.47 3.35 1.18
N CYS A 10 25.79 2.56 0.32
CA CYS A 10 26.41 1.48 -0.45
C CYS A 10 27.43 1.93 -1.49
N GLN A 11 27.47 3.23 -1.82
CA GLN A 11 28.44 3.82 -2.78
C GLN A 11 29.51 4.68 -2.11
N VAL A 12 29.49 4.77 -0.78
CA VAL A 12 30.49 5.53 -0.04
C VAL A 12 31.71 4.65 0.27
N ALA A 13 32.87 5.02 -0.29
CA ALA A 13 34.12 4.37 0.08
C ALA A 13 34.59 4.92 1.44
N VAL A 14 34.73 4.04 2.43
CA VAL A 14 35.29 4.38 3.75
C VAL A 14 36.81 4.56 3.59
N LYS A 15 37.31 5.78 3.79
CA LYS A 15 38.72 6.11 3.67
C LYS A 15 39.38 6.53 5.00
N ASN A 16 38.56 6.87 5.99
CA ASN A 16 38.98 7.30 7.33
C ASN A 16 37.96 6.76 8.33
N ASP A 17 38.23 6.98 9.63
CA ASP A 17 37.24 6.70 10.68
C ASP A 17 35.97 7.52 10.42
N LEU A 18 34.82 6.86 10.60
CA LEU A 18 33.49 7.44 10.42
C LEU A 18 32.73 7.39 11.74
N ASN A 19 32.01 8.46 12.05
CA ASN A 19 30.94 8.40 13.02
C ASN A 19 29.61 8.19 12.25
N ILE A 20 28.91 7.12 12.59
CA ILE A 20 27.62 6.79 11.98
C ILE A 20 26.58 6.89 13.10
N THR A 21 25.56 7.71 12.87
CA THR A 21 24.37 7.74 13.70
C THR A 21 23.32 6.86 13.01
N VAL A 22 22.88 5.84 13.71
CA VAL A 22 21.82 4.93 13.26
C VAL A 22 20.59 5.23 14.12
N PRO A 23 19.42 5.44 13.53
CA PRO A 23 18.19 5.60 14.30
C PRO A 23 17.95 4.40 15.25
N ASP A 24 17.41 4.66 16.42
CA ASP A 24 17.23 3.63 17.47
C ASP A 24 16.27 2.51 17.04
N ASP A 25 15.32 2.80 16.15
CA ASP A 25 14.35 1.86 15.58
C ASP A 25 15.01 0.79 14.72
N VAL A 26 16.17 1.05 14.12
CA VAL A 26 16.95 0.05 13.38
C VAL A 26 17.47 -1.07 14.28
N PHE A 27 17.70 -0.79 15.57
CA PHE A 27 18.15 -1.81 16.53
C PHE A 27 17.00 -2.67 17.08
N GLY A 28 15.74 -2.29 16.83
CA GLY A 28 14.55 -3.02 17.23
C GLY A 28 14.06 -4.06 16.21
N VAL A 29 14.76 -4.21 15.08
CA VAL A 29 14.38 -5.16 14.03
C VAL A 29 14.47 -6.59 14.55
N LYS A 30 13.35 -7.31 14.41
CA LYS A 30 13.24 -8.73 14.76
C LYS A 30 13.00 -9.56 13.50
N GLU A 31 13.20 -10.86 13.64
CA GLU A 31 12.83 -11.86 12.67
C GLU A 31 11.73 -12.75 13.25
N TRP A 32 10.69 -13.03 12.46
CA TRP A 32 9.62 -13.97 12.81
C TRP A 32 9.40 -14.96 11.67
N GLU A 33 9.10 -16.20 12.01
CA GLU A 33 8.52 -17.16 11.08
C GLU A 33 7.01 -17.17 11.29
N CYS A 34 6.30 -16.45 10.43
CA CYS A 34 4.84 -16.30 10.47
C CYS A 34 4.16 -17.40 9.66
N GLU A 35 2.90 -17.69 10.00
CA GLU A 35 2.06 -18.66 9.30
C GLU A 35 1.01 -17.94 8.46
N VAL A 36 0.83 -18.35 7.21
CA VAL A 36 -0.25 -17.85 6.35
C VAL A 36 -1.59 -18.32 6.91
N VAL A 37 -2.45 -17.36 7.26
CA VAL A 37 -3.85 -17.60 7.66
C VAL A 37 -4.72 -17.69 6.43
N SER A 38 -4.60 -16.68 5.55
CA SER A 38 -5.31 -16.60 4.27
C SER A 38 -4.50 -15.80 3.26
N ASN A 39 -4.81 -16.00 1.98
CA ASN A 39 -4.19 -15.32 0.87
C ASN A 39 -5.19 -15.22 -0.29
N ASP A 40 -6.24 -14.41 -0.09
CA ASP A 40 -7.41 -14.36 -0.94
C ASP A 40 -7.36 -13.15 -1.88
N ASN A 41 -7.99 -13.27 -3.06
CA ASN A 41 -8.16 -12.11 -3.92
C ASN A 41 -9.11 -11.10 -3.27
N VAL A 42 -8.71 -9.84 -3.25
CA VAL A 42 -9.54 -8.69 -2.89
C VAL A 42 -9.82 -7.78 -4.08
N ALA A 43 -9.06 -7.94 -5.15
CA ALA A 43 -9.25 -7.30 -6.45
C ALA A 43 -8.65 -8.19 -7.55
N THR A 44 -8.89 -7.84 -8.80
CA THR A 44 -8.46 -8.62 -9.98
C THR A 44 -6.98 -9.06 -9.89
N PHE A 45 -6.11 -8.16 -9.46
CA PHE A 45 -4.66 -8.37 -9.44
C PHE A 45 -4.06 -8.15 -8.05
N ILE A 46 -4.88 -8.14 -6.98
CA ILE A 46 -4.43 -7.91 -5.61
C ILE A 46 -4.95 -9.01 -4.71
N LYS A 47 -4.05 -9.57 -3.91
CA LYS A 47 -4.40 -10.45 -2.80
C LYS A 47 -4.23 -9.75 -1.46
N GLU A 48 -5.12 -10.06 -0.53
CA GLU A 48 -4.91 -9.82 0.90
C GLU A 48 -4.18 -11.03 1.48
N LEU A 49 -2.94 -10.84 1.88
CA LEU A 49 -2.16 -11.83 2.62
C LEU A 49 -2.30 -11.54 4.11
N ILE A 50 -2.79 -12.50 4.88
CA ILE A 50 -2.86 -12.44 6.34
C ILE A 50 -1.88 -13.44 6.93
N LEU A 51 -0.92 -12.93 7.70
CA LEU A 51 0.06 -13.71 8.44
C LEU A 51 -0.24 -13.69 9.93
N LYS A 52 -0.16 -14.85 10.58
CA LYS A 52 -0.22 -14.99 12.03
C LYS A 52 1.18 -15.00 12.62
N LEU A 53 1.40 -14.17 13.61
CA LEU A 53 2.65 -14.18 14.39
C LEU A 53 2.79 -15.45 15.22
N PRO A 54 4.01 -15.88 15.57
CA PRO A 54 4.25 -16.94 16.54
C PRO A 54 3.55 -16.63 17.88
N GLU A 55 3.18 -17.66 18.63
CA GLU A 55 2.50 -17.51 19.91
C GLU A 55 3.33 -16.68 20.90
N GLY A 56 2.70 -15.68 21.49
CA GLY A 56 3.34 -14.76 22.45
C GLY A 56 4.14 -13.62 21.82
N GLU A 57 4.34 -13.63 20.49
CA GLU A 57 5.02 -12.55 19.78
C GLU A 57 4.07 -11.40 19.43
N LYS A 58 4.65 -10.20 19.37
CA LYS A 58 3.97 -9.00 18.90
C LYS A 58 4.92 -8.15 18.06
N VAL A 59 4.37 -7.40 17.15
CA VAL A 59 5.05 -6.36 16.39
C VAL A 59 4.59 -5.02 16.96
N ASP A 60 5.51 -4.28 17.57
CA ASP A 60 5.25 -2.91 18.03
C ASP A 60 5.59 -1.97 16.87
N PHE A 61 4.57 -1.46 16.18
CA PHE A 61 4.73 -0.58 15.02
C PHE A 61 3.77 0.62 15.08
N LYS A 62 4.04 1.62 14.26
CA LYS A 62 3.13 2.73 13.99
C LYS A 62 2.42 2.49 12.66
N ALA A 63 1.16 2.94 12.55
CA ALA A 63 0.44 2.92 11.27
C ALA A 63 1.25 3.63 10.18
N GLY A 64 1.26 3.08 8.96
CA GLY A 64 2.15 3.48 7.87
C GLY A 64 3.52 2.80 7.89
N GLY A 65 3.81 1.98 8.90
CA GLY A 65 5.01 1.15 8.93
C GLY A 65 4.93 -0.03 7.97
N TYR A 66 6.10 -0.60 7.67
CA TYR A 66 6.25 -1.76 6.81
C TYR A 66 7.09 -2.85 7.47
N VAL A 67 7.02 -4.04 6.91
CA VAL A 67 7.95 -5.15 7.21
C VAL A 67 8.58 -5.64 5.91
N GLN A 68 9.62 -6.42 6.02
CA GLN A 68 10.23 -7.12 4.89
C GLN A 68 9.83 -8.58 4.93
N LEU A 69 9.44 -9.12 3.77
CA LEU A 69 9.17 -10.54 3.55
C LEU A 69 10.31 -11.16 2.77
N GLU A 70 10.69 -12.39 3.12
CA GLU A 70 11.69 -13.17 2.39
C GLU A 70 11.01 -14.29 1.60
N ALA A 71 11.20 -14.30 0.27
CA ALA A 71 10.86 -15.42 -0.58
C ALA A 71 12.11 -16.32 -0.76
N PRO A 72 11.99 -17.63 -0.57
CA PRO A 72 13.09 -18.59 -0.81
C PRO A 72 13.36 -18.78 -2.30
N GLU A 73 14.26 -19.71 -2.64
CA GLU A 73 14.35 -20.26 -3.99
C GLU A 73 13.06 -20.97 -4.38
N TYR A 74 12.56 -20.72 -5.60
CA TYR A 74 11.33 -21.35 -6.09
C TYR A 74 11.27 -21.39 -7.62
N LYS A 75 10.38 -22.26 -8.12
CA LYS A 75 9.91 -22.25 -9.51
C LYS A 75 8.40 -22.39 -9.50
N ILE A 76 7.70 -21.42 -10.06
CA ILE A 76 6.24 -21.27 -10.01
C ILE A 76 5.71 -21.05 -11.43
N ASP A 77 4.66 -21.78 -11.80
CA ASP A 77 3.82 -21.49 -12.97
C ASP A 77 2.56 -20.74 -12.50
N TYR A 78 2.17 -19.67 -13.18
CA TYR A 78 1.00 -18.88 -12.78
C TYR A 78 -0.31 -19.65 -12.90
N LYS A 79 -0.33 -20.75 -13.66
CA LYS A 79 -1.48 -21.67 -13.73
C LYS A 79 -1.77 -22.40 -12.42
N ASP A 80 -0.79 -22.41 -11.50
CA ASP A 80 -0.91 -23.04 -10.18
C ASP A 80 -1.49 -22.08 -9.12
N PHE A 81 -1.72 -20.80 -9.49
CA PHE A 81 -2.29 -19.81 -8.58
C PHE A 81 -3.77 -20.09 -8.32
N ASP A 82 -4.13 -19.96 -7.06
CA ASP A 82 -5.53 -19.94 -6.64
C ASP A 82 -6.08 -18.51 -6.80
N ILE A 83 -6.84 -18.29 -7.88
CA ILE A 83 -7.47 -17.03 -8.22
C ILE A 83 -8.98 -17.20 -8.21
N ALA A 84 -9.70 -16.28 -7.58
CA ALA A 84 -11.16 -16.33 -7.53
C ALA A 84 -11.77 -16.27 -8.94
N ASN A 85 -12.78 -17.09 -9.19
CA ASN A 85 -13.38 -17.31 -10.51
C ASN A 85 -13.86 -16.02 -11.20
N GLU A 86 -14.29 -15.04 -10.43
CA GLU A 86 -14.76 -13.74 -10.95
C GLU A 86 -13.68 -12.93 -11.67
N TYR A 87 -12.40 -13.25 -11.41
CA TYR A 87 -11.25 -12.57 -12.02
C TYR A 87 -10.62 -13.34 -13.19
N HIS A 88 -11.05 -14.58 -13.47
CA HIS A 88 -10.44 -15.43 -14.51
C HIS A 88 -10.50 -14.78 -15.89
N GLU A 89 -11.63 -14.16 -16.25
CA GLU A 89 -11.78 -13.49 -17.54
C GLU A 89 -10.73 -12.39 -17.77
N ASP A 90 -10.44 -11.60 -16.74
CA ASP A 90 -9.41 -10.57 -16.81
C ASP A 90 -8.00 -11.19 -16.88
N TRP A 91 -7.75 -12.27 -16.14
CA TRP A 91 -6.49 -13.00 -16.19
C TRP A 91 -6.25 -13.63 -17.57
N ASP A 92 -7.29 -14.18 -18.22
CA ASP A 92 -7.24 -14.68 -19.59
C ASP A 92 -7.00 -13.54 -20.59
N ARG A 93 -7.76 -12.45 -20.48
CA ARG A 93 -7.67 -11.27 -21.34
C ARG A 93 -6.28 -10.66 -21.36
N PHE A 94 -5.64 -10.56 -20.20
CA PHE A 94 -4.30 -10.01 -20.06
C PHE A 94 -3.19 -11.07 -20.15
N LYS A 95 -3.54 -12.34 -20.44
CA LYS A 95 -2.62 -13.47 -20.57
C LYS A 95 -1.71 -13.66 -19.35
N ILE A 96 -2.24 -13.40 -18.16
CA ILE A 96 -1.46 -13.48 -16.92
C ILE A 96 -1.05 -14.92 -16.64
N TRP A 97 -1.92 -15.90 -16.96
CA TRP A 97 -1.67 -17.34 -16.81
C TRP A 97 -0.46 -17.85 -17.61
N ASP A 98 -0.05 -17.16 -18.67
CA ASP A 98 1.05 -17.59 -19.55
C ASP A 98 2.43 -17.33 -18.92
N ASN A 99 2.49 -16.73 -17.73
CA ASN A 99 3.72 -16.40 -17.06
C ASN A 99 4.22 -17.52 -16.15
N SER A 100 5.50 -17.49 -15.87
CA SER A 100 6.16 -18.30 -14.83
C SER A 100 7.29 -17.50 -14.21
N ALA A 101 7.59 -17.76 -12.94
CA ALA A 101 8.67 -17.09 -12.24
C ALA A 101 9.63 -18.11 -11.62
N VAL A 102 10.93 -17.81 -11.74
CA VAL A 102 12.01 -18.61 -11.14
C VAL A 102 12.86 -17.69 -10.29
N ASN A 103 13.00 -18.06 -9.03
CA ASN A 103 13.89 -17.39 -8.09
C ASN A 103 15.00 -18.38 -7.70
N ASN A 104 16.26 -18.03 -7.97
CA ASN A 104 17.41 -18.91 -7.76
C ASN A 104 18.17 -18.60 -6.45
N GLU A 105 17.75 -17.57 -5.72
CA GLU A 105 18.34 -17.18 -4.43
C GLU A 105 17.28 -16.46 -3.60
N PRO A 106 17.35 -16.48 -2.26
CA PRO A 106 16.39 -15.78 -1.43
C PRO A 106 16.33 -14.29 -1.76
N VAL A 107 15.13 -13.75 -1.86
CA VAL A 107 14.89 -12.32 -2.14
C VAL A 107 14.01 -11.70 -1.05
N ILE A 108 14.38 -10.48 -0.62
CA ILE A 108 13.67 -9.73 0.41
C ILE A 108 13.05 -8.49 -0.22
N ARG A 109 11.76 -8.21 0.12
CA ARG A 109 11.06 -6.99 -0.31
C ARG A 109 10.22 -6.42 0.84
N ALA A 110 10.10 -5.09 0.83
CA ALA A 110 9.29 -4.34 1.79
C ALA A 110 7.81 -4.34 1.40
N TYR A 111 6.93 -4.45 2.41
CA TYR A 111 5.47 -4.35 2.25
C TYR A 111 4.87 -3.58 3.41
N SER A 112 4.14 -2.51 3.10
CA SER A 112 3.40 -1.72 4.07
C SER A 112 2.26 -2.55 4.67
N MET A 113 2.09 -2.45 5.98
CA MET A 113 1.04 -3.18 6.69
C MET A 113 -0.31 -2.51 6.46
N ALA A 114 -1.34 -3.31 6.19
CA ALA A 114 -2.73 -2.85 6.06
C ALA A 114 -3.48 -2.87 7.39
N ASN A 115 -3.02 -3.67 8.37
CA ASN A 115 -3.57 -3.64 9.73
C ASN A 115 -3.01 -2.45 10.52
N TYR A 116 -3.81 -1.92 11.45
CA TYR A 116 -3.34 -0.93 12.42
C TYR A 116 -2.89 -1.62 13.73
N PRO A 117 -2.20 -0.93 14.64
CA PRO A 117 -1.54 -1.56 15.81
C PRO A 117 -2.45 -2.33 16.77
N GLU A 118 -3.77 -2.07 16.78
CA GLU A 118 -4.70 -2.81 17.65
C GLU A 118 -5.23 -4.11 17.02
N GLU A 119 -5.02 -4.37 15.74
CA GLU A 119 -5.25 -5.68 15.12
C GLU A 119 -4.08 -6.61 15.45
N LYS A 120 -4.02 -7.05 16.70
CA LYS A 120 -2.88 -7.77 17.30
C LYS A 120 -2.78 -9.21 16.82
N GLY A 121 -1.55 -9.75 16.81
CA GLY A 121 -1.26 -11.15 16.49
C GLY A 121 -1.29 -11.48 15.00
N VAL A 122 -1.57 -10.52 14.15
CA VAL A 122 -1.61 -10.67 12.70
C VAL A 122 -0.88 -9.54 11.99
N LEU A 123 -0.41 -9.82 10.77
CA LEU A 123 0.06 -8.84 9.81
C LEU A 123 -0.77 -9.00 8.54
N LYS A 124 -1.33 -7.91 8.01
CA LYS A 124 -2.13 -7.90 6.78
C LYS A 124 -1.43 -7.08 5.71
N PHE A 125 -1.49 -7.55 4.49
CA PHE A 125 -0.87 -6.90 3.34
C PHE A 125 -1.80 -6.92 2.14
N ASN A 126 -1.79 -5.85 1.34
CA ASN A 126 -2.43 -5.85 0.02
C ASN A 126 -1.32 -5.92 -1.03
N ILE A 127 -1.18 -7.06 -1.69
CA ILE A 127 -0.06 -7.31 -2.60
C ILE A 127 -0.58 -7.47 -4.02
N ARG A 128 -0.12 -6.57 -4.91
CA ARG A 128 -0.42 -6.63 -6.33
C ARG A 128 0.57 -7.55 -7.04
N ILE A 129 0.06 -8.42 -7.94
CA ILE A 129 0.92 -9.18 -8.84
C ILE A 129 1.65 -8.23 -9.80
N ALA A 130 2.96 -8.32 -9.85
CA ALA A 130 3.78 -7.62 -10.83
C ALA A 130 4.00 -8.52 -12.06
N SER A 131 2.99 -8.58 -12.91
CA SER A 131 3.06 -9.31 -14.18
C SER A 131 3.66 -8.43 -15.26
N PRO A 132 4.49 -9.00 -16.16
CA PRO A 132 4.99 -8.25 -17.31
C PRO A 132 3.84 -7.89 -18.27
N PRO A 133 3.94 -6.76 -18.99
CA PRO A 133 2.99 -6.47 -20.07
C PRO A 133 2.99 -7.59 -21.11
N PRO A 134 1.82 -7.95 -21.69
CA PRO A 134 1.74 -9.00 -22.71
C PRO A 134 2.72 -8.75 -23.85
N GLY A 135 3.56 -9.77 -24.17
CA GLY A 135 4.54 -9.71 -25.25
C GLY A 135 5.81 -8.90 -24.95
N SER A 136 6.02 -8.50 -23.70
CA SER A 136 7.29 -7.90 -23.28
C SER A 136 8.28 -8.97 -22.77
N ASP A 137 9.57 -8.64 -22.84
CA ASP A 137 10.66 -9.50 -22.30
C ASP A 137 10.96 -9.21 -20.80
N PHE A 138 10.14 -8.39 -20.14
CA PHE A 138 10.33 -8.13 -18.73
C PHE A 138 9.99 -9.37 -17.89
N PRO A 139 10.80 -9.70 -16.87
CA PRO A 139 10.46 -10.81 -15.99
C PRO A 139 9.31 -10.45 -15.05
N PRO A 140 8.51 -11.44 -14.62
CA PRO A 140 7.56 -11.25 -13.52
C PRO A 140 8.25 -10.83 -12.22
N GLY A 141 7.53 -10.10 -11.38
CA GLY A 141 8.02 -9.73 -10.06
C GLY A 141 8.22 -10.95 -9.15
N LEU A 142 9.43 -11.16 -8.67
CA LEU A 142 9.78 -12.37 -7.90
C LEU A 142 8.96 -12.49 -6.62
N MET A 143 8.93 -11.47 -5.78
CA MET A 143 8.22 -11.55 -4.50
C MET A 143 6.70 -11.68 -4.69
N SER A 144 6.09 -10.90 -5.58
CA SER A 144 4.64 -10.94 -5.80
C SER A 144 4.21 -12.29 -6.40
N SER A 145 5.01 -12.91 -7.27
CA SER A 145 4.75 -14.25 -7.79
C SER A 145 4.77 -15.30 -6.67
N TRP A 146 5.76 -15.23 -5.77
CA TRP A 146 5.82 -16.12 -4.63
C TRP A 146 4.63 -15.95 -3.69
N VAL A 147 4.29 -14.70 -3.37
CA VAL A 147 3.12 -14.40 -2.52
C VAL A 147 1.83 -14.95 -3.13
N PHE A 148 1.60 -14.77 -4.43
CA PHE A 148 0.39 -15.28 -5.09
C PHE A 148 0.26 -16.80 -5.05
N ASN A 149 1.36 -17.54 -4.88
CA ASN A 149 1.37 -18.99 -4.74
C ASN A 149 1.21 -19.48 -3.29
N LEU A 150 1.33 -18.62 -2.28
CA LEU A 150 1.18 -19.00 -0.88
C LEU A 150 -0.23 -19.51 -0.56
N LYS A 151 -0.29 -20.49 0.32
CA LYS A 151 -1.53 -21.12 0.80
C LYS A 151 -1.58 -21.10 2.33
N ALA A 152 -2.77 -21.20 2.89
CA ALA A 152 -2.96 -21.31 4.34
C ALA A 152 -2.08 -22.44 4.92
N GLY A 153 -1.36 -22.13 6.00
CA GLY A 153 -0.40 -23.02 6.66
C GLY A 153 1.06 -22.87 6.20
N ASP A 154 1.32 -22.21 5.05
CA ASP A 154 2.69 -21.93 4.62
C ASP A 154 3.41 -21.00 5.61
N LYS A 155 4.74 -21.05 5.61
CA LYS A 155 5.59 -20.23 6.47
C LYS A 155 6.25 -19.10 5.68
N VAL A 156 6.28 -17.94 6.31
CA VAL A 156 6.85 -16.71 5.75
C VAL A 156 7.80 -16.10 6.77
N LYS A 157 9.04 -15.86 6.38
CA LYS A 157 9.98 -15.08 7.18
C LYS A 157 9.68 -13.60 7.02
N VAL A 158 9.57 -12.93 8.15
CA VAL A 158 9.23 -11.50 8.27
C VAL A 158 10.29 -10.82 9.11
N PHE A 159 10.78 -9.68 8.63
CA PHE A 159 11.74 -8.83 9.34
C PHE A 159 11.13 -7.45 9.56
N GLY A 160 11.31 -6.86 10.73
CA GLY A 160 10.79 -5.54 11.00
C GLY A 160 10.61 -5.22 12.48
N PRO A 161 9.75 -4.23 12.81
CA PRO A 161 9.10 -3.30 11.86
C PRO A 161 10.06 -2.20 11.38
N PHE A 162 9.69 -1.54 10.27
CA PHE A 162 10.35 -0.37 9.70
C PHE A 162 9.31 0.69 9.35
N GLY A 163 9.74 1.92 9.05
CA GLY A 163 8.85 2.91 8.47
C GLY A 163 9.29 4.34 8.69
N GLU A 164 8.84 5.19 7.77
CA GLU A 164 9.00 6.66 7.82
C GLU A 164 7.69 7.35 7.41
N PHE A 165 6.74 6.62 6.85
CA PHE A 165 5.45 7.14 6.38
C PHE A 165 4.44 7.24 7.53
N PHE A 166 4.71 8.13 8.48
CA PHE A 166 3.87 8.29 9.68
C PHE A 166 3.00 9.54 9.61
N ALA A 167 1.81 9.46 10.21
CA ALA A 167 0.97 10.62 10.41
C ALA A 167 1.65 11.65 11.30
N LYS A 168 1.61 12.93 10.92
CA LYS A 168 2.14 14.02 11.71
C LYS A 168 1.28 14.29 12.94
N GLU A 169 1.90 14.70 14.01
CA GLU A 169 1.23 15.10 15.28
C GLU A 169 0.85 16.58 15.24
N THR A 170 -0.15 16.92 14.42
CA THR A 170 -0.70 18.29 14.27
C THR A 170 -2.21 18.25 14.44
N ASN A 171 -2.86 19.41 14.26
CA ASN A 171 -4.32 19.54 14.21
C ASN A 171 -4.85 19.79 12.79
N ASN A 172 -4.00 19.76 11.77
CA ASN A 172 -4.38 20.01 10.40
C ASN A 172 -5.29 18.90 9.86
N GLU A 173 -6.12 19.23 8.89
CA GLU A 173 -6.92 18.26 8.16
C GLU A 173 -6.02 17.25 7.44
N MET A 174 -6.44 15.96 7.44
CA MET A 174 -5.73 14.88 6.77
C MET A 174 -6.49 14.47 5.50
N VAL A 175 -5.81 14.53 4.37
CA VAL A 175 -6.35 14.10 3.08
C VAL A 175 -5.54 12.90 2.60
N PHE A 176 -6.16 11.72 2.65
CA PHE A 176 -5.56 10.48 2.16
C PHE A 176 -5.95 10.26 0.70
N VAL A 177 -4.99 9.86 -0.14
CA VAL A 177 -5.24 9.51 -1.54
C VAL A 177 -4.58 8.17 -1.84
N GLY A 178 -5.41 7.18 -2.19
CA GLY A 178 -4.97 5.82 -2.43
C GLY A 178 -5.39 5.25 -3.78
N GLY A 179 -4.66 4.23 -4.23
CA GLY A 179 -5.06 3.47 -5.42
C GLY A 179 -4.40 2.09 -5.46
N GLY A 180 -5.15 1.07 -5.84
CA GLY A 180 -4.66 -0.30 -5.89
C GLY A 180 -4.11 -0.78 -4.54
N ALA A 181 -2.91 -1.38 -4.52
CA ALA A 181 -2.27 -1.87 -3.29
C ALA A 181 -1.88 -0.75 -2.30
N GLY A 182 -1.89 0.53 -2.74
CA GLY A 182 -1.74 1.69 -1.84
C GLY A 182 -2.86 1.81 -0.80
N MET A 183 -3.91 1.02 -0.92
CA MET A 183 -4.92 0.84 0.12
C MET A 183 -4.31 0.40 1.46
N ALA A 184 -3.25 -0.41 1.46
CA ALA A 184 -2.67 -0.97 2.68
C ALA A 184 -2.29 0.10 3.72
N PRO A 185 -1.35 1.05 3.45
CA PRO A 185 -1.01 2.07 4.42
C PRO A 185 -2.17 3.05 4.69
N MET A 186 -3.05 3.30 3.71
CA MET A 186 -4.22 4.16 3.91
C MET A 186 -5.17 3.57 4.96
N ARG A 187 -5.50 2.27 4.84
CA ARG A 187 -6.32 1.57 5.82
C ARG A 187 -5.68 1.62 7.21
N ALA A 188 -4.40 1.28 7.30
CA ALA A 188 -3.69 1.30 8.58
C ALA A 188 -3.76 2.67 9.27
N HIS A 189 -3.48 3.76 8.53
CA HIS A 189 -3.54 5.12 9.06
C HIS A 189 -4.94 5.54 9.51
N ILE A 190 -5.93 5.36 8.65
CA ILE A 190 -7.30 5.85 8.90
C ILE A 190 -7.89 5.11 10.11
N PHE A 191 -7.73 3.78 10.17
CA PHE A 191 -8.19 2.97 11.30
C PHE A 191 -7.47 3.36 12.60
N ASP A 192 -6.17 3.61 12.52
CA ASP A 192 -5.38 4.04 13.68
C ASP A 192 -5.84 5.41 14.20
N GLN A 193 -6.02 6.38 13.31
CA GLN A 193 -6.46 7.73 13.67
C GLN A 193 -7.87 7.74 14.27
N LEU A 194 -8.80 6.99 13.71
CA LEU A 194 -10.19 6.98 14.16
C LEU A 194 -10.42 6.07 15.36
N LEU A 195 -9.88 4.85 15.36
CA LEU A 195 -10.25 3.82 16.35
C LEU A 195 -9.32 3.74 17.56
N ARG A 196 -8.00 4.03 17.39
CA ARG A 196 -7.04 3.97 18.49
C ARG A 196 -6.73 5.38 19.05
N ILE A 197 -6.40 6.31 18.17
CA ILE A 197 -6.04 7.69 18.58
C ILE A 197 -7.30 8.49 18.92
N ASN A 198 -8.46 8.15 18.32
CA ASN A 198 -9.73 8.87 18.44
C ASN A 198 -9.56 10.37 18.14
N THR A 199 -8.92 10.65 17.00
CA THR A 199 -8.63 12.03 16.61
C THR A 199 -9.90 12.82 16.29
N ASN A 200 -9.90 14.12 16.63
CA ASN A 200 -10.95 15.05 16.20
C ASN A 200 -10.59 15.77 14.87
N ARG A 201 -9.46 15.44 14.26
CA ARG A 201 -9.06 16.01 12.97
C ARG A 201 -10.04 15.57 11.91
N LYS A 202 -10.35 16.46 10.98
CA LYS A 202 -11.09 16.07 9.78
C LYS A 202 -10.21 15.18 8.92
N ILE A 203 -10.76 14.07 8.46
CA ILE A 203 -10.10 13.09 7.61
C ILE A 203 -10.97 12.85 6.39
N THR A 204 -10.37 12.96 5.20
CA THR A 204 -11.01 12.51 3.95
C THR A 204 -10.14 11.48 3.26
N PHE A 205 -10.76 10.44 2.72
CA PHE A 205 -10.06 9.40 1.97
C PHE A 205 -10.60 9.33 0.54
N TRP A 206 -9.71 9.49 -0.44
CA TRP A 206 -10.00 9.50 -1.87
C TRP A 206 -9.32 8.30 -2.53
N TYR A 207 -10.13 7.32 -2.94
CA TYR A 207 -9.62 6.07 -3.51
C TYR A 207 -9.93 5.99 -5.00
N GLY A 208 -8.88 5.84 -5.81
CA GLY A 208 -9.00 5.61 -7.26
C GLY A 208 -8.95 4.13 -7.60
N ALA A 209 -10.01 3.63 -8.21
CA ALA A 209 -10.07 2.30 -8.78
C ALA A 209 -10.34 2.36 -10.29
N ARG A 210 -10.12 1.26 -11.01
CA ARG A 210 -10.45 1.19 -12.43
C ARG A 210 -11.92 0.86 -12.63
N SER A 211 -12.43 -0.17 -11.95
CA SER A 211 -13.80 -0.65 -11.97
C SER A 211 -14.20 -1.15 -10.59
N LEU A 212 -15.42 -1.63 -10.40
CA LEU A 212 -15.88 -2.23 -9.13
C LEU A 212 -15.03 -3.41 -8.69
N LYS A 213 -14.50 -4.20 -9.63
CA LYS A 213 -13.59 -5.33 -9.33
C LYS A 213 -12.30 -4.93 -8.63
N GLU A 214 -11.96 -3.65 -8.64
CA GLU A 214 -10.74 -3.10 -8.01
C GLU A 214 -11.03 -2.40 -6.68
N MET A 215 -12.29 -2.41 -6.23
CA MET A 215 -12.70 -1.89 -4.92
C MET A 215 -12.69 -2.99 -3.87
N PHE A 216 -12.11 -2.71 -2.71
CA PHE A 216 -12.12 -3.63 -1.57
C PHE A 216 -12.13 -2.87 -0.25
N TYR A 217 -12.45 -3.53 0.85
CA TYR A 217 -12.72 -2.96 2.17
C TYR A 217 -13.89 -1.96 2.20
N VAL A 218 -14.79 -2.03 1.22
CA VAL A 218 -15.94 -1.10 1.08
C VAL A 218 -16.77 -1.07 2.37
N ASP A 219 -17.21 -2.23 2.84
CA ASP A 219 -18.04 -2.34 4.07
C ASP A 219 -17.34 -1.75 5.30
N GLU A 220 -16.00 -1.89 5.38
CA GLU A 220 -15.21 -1.36 6.50
C GLU A 220 -15.18 0.16 6.47
N PHE A 221 -14.94 0.78 5.29
CA PHE A 221 -14.90 2.22 5.15
C PHE A 221 -16.28 2.87 5.22
N ASP A 222 -17.33 2.25 4.65
CA ASP A 222 -18.72 2.70 4.79
C ASP A 222 -19.15 2.74 6.26
N LYS A 223 -18.76 1.73 7.01
CA LYS A 223 -19.01 1.69 8.45
C LYS A 223 -18.28 2.82 9.18
N LEU A 224 -17.00 3.06 8.87
CA LEU A 224 -16.24 4.14 9.49
C LEU A 224 -16.84 5.51 9.17
N ASP A 225 -17.26 5.74 7.92
CA ASP A 225 -17.92 6.98 7.48
C ASP A 225 -19.23 7.20 8.25
N ALA A 226 -20.04 6.16 8.39
CA ALA A 226 -21.30 6.24 9.13
C ALA A 226 -21.13 6.46 10.64
N GLU A 227 -20.03 5.99 11.25
CA GLU A 227 -19.77 6.03 12.70
C GLU A 227 -18.94 7.26 13.14
N ASN A 228 -18.28 8.00 12.21
CA ASN A 228 -17.37 9.08 12.55
C ASN A 228 -17.69 10.35 11.75
N GLU A 229 -18.30 11.36 12.39
CA GLU A 229 -18.68 12.62 11.75
C GLU A 229 -17.49 13.41 11.15
N ASN A 230 -16.28 13.14 11.62
CA ASN A 230 -15.04 13.78 11.14
C ASN A 230 -14.34 12.99 10.02
N PHE A 231 -14.94 11.91 9.54
CA PHE A 231 -14.39 11.09 8.46
C PHE A 231 -15.37 11.03 7.28
N SER A 232 -14.83 11.03 6.08
CA SER A 232 -15.56 10.65 4.86
C SER A 232 -14.63 9.97 3.86
N TRP A 233 -15.18 9.02 3.10
CA TRP A 233 -14.43 8.41 2.02
C TRP A 233 -15.15 8.51 0.68
N HIS A 234 -14.38 8.58 -0.39
CA HIS A 234 -14.85 8.83 -1.74
C HIS A 234 -14.12 7.92 -2.71
N VAL A 235 -14.88 7.32 -3.62
CA VAL A 235 -14.32 6.43 -4.65
C VAL A 235 -14.59 7.02 -6.02
N ALA A 236 -13.56 6.98 -6.88
CA ALA A 236 -13.75 7.29 -8.29
C ALA A 236 -13.31 6.10 -9.16
N LEU A 237 -14.16 5.73 -10.11
CA LEU A 237 -13.85 4.70 -11.10
C LEU A 237 -13.37 5.35 -12.41
N SER A 238 -12.14 5.01 -12.83
CA SER A 238 -11.57 5.59 -14.05
C SER A 238 -12.05 4.91 -15.34
N ASP A 239 -12.52 3.67 -15.23
CA ASP A 239 -12.99 2.83 -16.35
C ASP A 239 -14.04 1.84 -15.85
N PRO A 240 -15.22 2.34 -15.37
CA PRO A 240 -16.28 1.46 -14.88
C PRO A 240 -16.80 0.58 -16.02
N LEU A 241 -17.04 -0.69 -15.69
CA LEU A 241 -17.62 -1.63 -16.66
C LEU A 241 -19.12 -1.34 -16.85
N PRO A 242 -19.70 -1.63 -18.03
CA PRO A 242 -21.12 -1.41 -18.27
C PRO A 242 -22.04 -2.09 -17.26
N ASP A 243 -21.63 -3.25 -16.75
CA ASP A 243 -22.40 -4.05 -15.79
C ASP A 243 -22.16 -3.63 -14.32
N ASP A 244 -21.23 -2.72 -14.05
CA ASP A 244 -20.96 -2.20 -12.70
C ASP A 244 -22.17 -1.45 -12.14
N ASN A 245 -23.04 -0.89 -12.99
CA ASN A 245 -24.16 -0.01 -12.59
C ASN A 245 -23.71 1.08 -11.61
N TRP A 246 -22.49 1.61 -11.82
CA TRP A 246 -21.88 2.61 -10.98
C TRP A 246 -22.56 3.97 -11.12
N ASP A 247 -23.04 4.54 -10.01
CA ASP A 247 -23.68 5.85 -9.93
C ASP A 247 -22.82 6.90 -9.18
N GLY A 248 -21.61 6.50 -8.73
CA GLY A 248 -20.66 7.38 -8.08
C GLY A 248 -19.77 8.17 -9.05
N ASP A 249 -18.71 8.77 -8.51
CA ASP A 249 -17.77 9.56 -9.29
C ASP A 249 -17.01 8.74 -10.33
N THR A 250 -16.77 9.34 -11.50
CA THR A 250 -16.00 8.75 -12.59
C THR A 250 -14.83 9.63 -13.00
N GLY A 251 -13.74 8.98 -13.44
CA GLY A 251 -12.51 9.65 -13.86
C GLY A 251 -11.33 9.38 -12.92
N PHE A 252 -10.23 10.08 -13.17
CA PHE A 252 -9.04 9.93 -12.34
C PHE A 252 -9.20 10.62 -10.99
N ILE A 253 -8.77 9.94 -9.93
CA ILE A 253 -9.02 10.39 -8.55
C ILE A 253 -8.49 11.80 -8.24
N HIS A 254 -7.37 12.23 -8.83
CA HIS A 254 -6.85 13.59 -8.63
C HIS A 254 -7.81 14.66 -9.17
N GLN A 255 -8.50 14.38 -10.31
CA GLN A 255 -9.48 15.30 -10.89
C GLN A 255 -10.76 15.35 -10.05
N VAL A 256 -11.21 14.19 -9.57
CA VAL A 256 -12.39 14.09 -8.70
C VAL A 256 -12.13 14.79 -7.38
N LEU A 257 -10.99 14.53 -6.73
CA LEU A 257 -10.56 15.23 -5.52
C LEU A 257 -10.53 16.77 -5.72
N PHE A 258 -9.94 17.23 -6.82
CA PHE A 258 -9.89 18.65 -7.11
C PHE A 258 -11.29 19.25 -7.29
N ASN A 259 -12.10 18.67 -8.17
CA ASN A 259 -13.39 19.22 -8.56
C ASN A 259 -14.42 19.20 -7.43
N ASN A 260 -14.45 18.11 -6.65
CA ASN A 260 -15.48 17.90 -5.63
C ASN A 260 -15.06 18.47 -4.28
N TYR A 261 -13.75 18.69 -4.05
CA TYR A 261 -13.26 19.09 -2.75
C TYR A 261 -12.29 20.27 -2.77
N LEU A 262 -11.09 20.10 -3.32
CA LEU A 262 -9.99 21.05 -3.13
C LEU A 262 -10.25 22.41 -3.83
N LYS A 263 -10.95 22.41 -4.96
CA LYS A 263 -11.28 23.64 -5.70
C LYS A 263 -12.01 24.68 -4.85
N ASN A 264 -12.82 24.23 -3.91
CA ASN A 264 -13.62 25.10 -3.03
C ASN A 264 -13.14 25.04 -1.57
N HIS A 265 -12.05 24.38 -1.30
CA HIS A 265 -11.47 24.30 0.03
C HIS A 265 -10.89 25.67 0.43
N PRO A 266 -11.15 26.17 1.66
CA PRO A 266 -10.72 27.51 2.07
C PRO A 266 -9.20 27.67 2.18
N ALA A 267 -8.48 26.60 2.50
CA ALA A 267 -7.03 26.60 2.68
C ALA A 267 -6.46 25.20 2.37
N PRO A 268 -6.42 24.75 1.09
CA PRO A 268 -5.90 23.45 0.74
C PRO A 268 -4.40 23.29 1.05
N GLU A 269 -3.65 24.41 1.06
CA GLU A 269 -2.23 24.47 1.40
C GLU A 269 -1.92 24.10 2.85
N ASP A 270 -2.90 24.25 3.76
CA ASP A 270 -2.76 23.94 5.19
C ASP A 270 -3.11 22.47 5.52
N CYS A 271 -3.64 21.72 4.58
CA CYS A 271 -3.93 20.30 4.77
C CYS A 271 -2.66 19.45 4.72
N GLU A 272 -2.69 18.29 5.35
CA GLU A 272 -1.67 17.25 5.23
C GLU A 272 -2.15 16.15 4.29
N TYR A 273 -1.34 15.83 3.30
CA TYR A 273 -1.66 14.86 2.26
C TYR A 273 -0.82 13.61 2.42
N TYR A 274 -1.48 12.45 2.40
CA TYR A 274 -0.86 11.13 2.52
C TYR A 274 -1.20 10.31 1.28
N LEU A 275 -0.18 9.98 0.48
CA LEU A 275 -0.35 9.42 -0.85
C LEU A 275 0.27 8.02 -0.92
N CYS A 276 -0.45 7.07 -1.50
CA CYS A 276 0.09 5.78 -1.89
C CYS A 276 -0.71 5.16 -3.04
N GLY A 277 -0.05 4.85 -4.14
CA GLY A 277 -0.69 4.23 -5.30
C GLY A 277 0.23 4.17 -6.51
N PRO A 278 -0.33 3.90 -7.70
CA PRO A 278 0.45 3.83 -8.93
C PRO A 278 1.25 5.11 -9.20
N PRO A 279 2.48 5.01 -9.76
CA PRO A 279 3.36 6.18 -9.96
C PRO A 279 2.70 7.32 -10.74
N MET A 280 1.91 7.01 -11.77
CA MET A 280 1.19 8.03 -12.54
C MET A 280 0.13 8.76 -11.72
N MET A 281 -0.58 8.05 -10.82
CA MET A 281 -1.54 8.65 -9.90
C MET A 281 -0.83 9.56 -8.91
N ASN A 282 0.22 9.05 -8.25
CA ASN A 282 1.00 9.83 -7.28
C ASN A 282 1.54 11.11 -7.92
N LYS A 283 2.12 11.01 -9.11
CA LYS A 283 2.61 12.18 -9.85
C LYS A 283 1.49 13.19 -10.13
N ALA A 284 0.35 12.75 -10.64
CA ALA A 284 -0.76 13.64 -10.99
C ALA A 284 -1.35 14.34 -9.75
N VAL A 285 -1.43 13.63 -8.62
CA VAL A 285 -1.87 14.23 -7.34
C VAL A 285 -0.85 15.25 -6.86
N ILE A 286 0.45 14.91 -6.86
CA ILE A 286 1.52 15.83 -6.42
C ILE A 286 1.55 17.08 -7.28
N ASP A 287 1.51 16.95 -8.62
CA ASP A 287 1.50 18.10 -9.53
C ASP A 287 0.30 19.03 -9.21
N MET A 288 -0.90 18.47 -9.02
CA MET A 288 -2.10 19.22 -8.64
C MET A 288 -1.94 19.95 -7.28
N LEU A 289 -1.37 19.27 -6.27
CA LEU A 289 -1.16 19.87 -4.95
C LEU A 289 -0.14 21.01 -4.99
N VAL A 290 0.94 20.86 -5.76
CA VAL A 290 1.93 21.92 -5.97
C VAL A 290 1.28 23.13 -6.66
N ASP A 291 0.40 22.93 -7.64
CA ASP A 291 -0.34 24.00 -8.31
C ASP A 291 -1.31 24.71 -7.35
N LEU A 292 -1.77 24.05 -6.29
CA LEU A 292 -2.58 24.64 -5.21
C LEU A 292 -1.74 25.31 -4.12
N GLY A 293 -0.41 25.35 -4.25
CA GLY A 293 0.48 25.97 -3.28
C GLY A 293 0.82 25.11 -2.06
N VAL A 294 0.54 23.81 -2.10
CA VAL A 294 0.88 22.91 -1.00
C VAL A 294 2.40 22.71 -0.93
N GLU A 295 2.97 22.99 0.24
CA GLU A 295 4.41 22.79 0.48
C GLU A 295 4.75 21.28 0.56
N LYS A 296 5.97 20.92 0.16
CA LYS A 296 6.42 19.52 0.12
C LYS A 296 6.34 18.83 1.48
N GLU A 297 6.57 19.57 2.54
CA GLU A 297 6.50 19.10 3.91
C GLU A 297 5.09 18.63 4.29
N ASN A 298 4.07 19.10 3.60
CA ASN A 298 2.68 18.69 3.80
C ASN A 298 2.25 17.53 2.89
N ILE A 299 3.16 17.00 2.07
CA ILE A 299 2.92 15.86 1.18
C ILE A 299 3.80 14.69 1.63
N ALA A 300 3.18 13.68 2.21
CA ALA A 300 3.83 12.41 2.53
C ALA A 300 3.49 11.37 1.45
N LEU A 301 4.49 10.64 0.98
CA LEU A 301 4.36 9.65 -0.07
C LEU A 301 4.96 8.32 0.39
N ASP A 302 4.18 7.25 0.33
CA ASP A 302 4.68 5.87 0.38
C ASP A 302 4.81 5.36 -1.07
N ASP A 303 6.04 5.32 -1.57
CA ASP A 303 6.34 4.92 -2.96
C ASP A 303 6.78 3.45 -3.00
N PHE A 304 5.93 2.61 -3.56
CA PHE A 304 6.22 1.18 -3.70
C PHE A 304 7.23 0.86 -4.82
N GLY A 305 7.72 1.86 -5.51
CA GLY A 305 8.56 1.71 -6.68
C GLY A 305 7.76 1.21 -7.89
N GLY A 306 8.14 1.62 -9.08
CA GLY A 306 7.56 1.20 -10.36
C GLY A 306 8.63 0.74 -11.33
#